data_16c02d9cb37d4fbb526571ecfd550ab9
#
_entry.id   16c02d9cb37d4fbb526571ecfd550ab9
#
_cell.length_a   1.000
_cell.length_b   1.000
_cell.length_c   1.000
_cell.angle_alpha   90.00
_cell.angle_beta   90.00
_cell.angle_gamma   90.00
#
_symmetry.space_group_name_H-M   'P 1'
#
loop_
_entity.id
_entity.type
_entity.pdbx_description
1 polymer ?
#
loop_
_entity_poly.entity_id
_entity_poly.type
_entity_poly.pdbx_seq_one_letter_code
_entity_poly.pdbx_strand_id
1 'polypeptide(L)'
;MTEVRDQVREHVRSNPGVHFNELKRELDIATGQAQYHLRRLGRAGTLVSDEIGGRTHYFEDGAYDAWERRALALCRRETVREIVVALLDDGHLSAETLASDLGIARSTV
;
A
#
# COMPACT_ATOMS: atom_id res chain seq x y z
N MET A 1 -1.43 -3.38 -26.96
CA MET A 1 -2.09 -4.02 -25.81
C MET A 1 -1.15 -4.07 -24.61
N THR A 2 -1.61 -3.63 -23.46
CA THR A 2 -0.79 -3.66 -22.26
C THR A 2 -0.79 -5.07 -21.68
N GLU A 3 0.39 -5.61 -21.41
CA GLU A 3 0.49 -6.93 -20.79
C GLU A 3 0.01 -6.89 -19.34
N VAL A 4 -0.47 -8.01 -18.81
CA VAL A 4 -0.95 -8.12 -17.44
C VAL A 4 0.14 -7.69 -16.45
N ARG A 5 1.39 -8.06 -16.71
CA ARG A 5 2.51 -7.65 -15.87
C ARG A 5 2.62 -6.12 -15.77
N ASP A 6 2.47 -5.42 -16.89
CA ASP A 6 2.51 -3.95 -16.91
C ASP A 6 1.30 -3.36 -16.19
N GLN A 7 0.14 -3.98 -16.30
CA GLN A 7 -1.06 -3.58 -15.57
C GLN A 7 -0.87 -3.71 -14.06
N VAL A 8 -0.27 -4.81 -13.62
CA VAL A 8 0.01 -5.04 -12.19
C VAL A 8 0.99 -3.98 -11.68
N ARG A 9 2.07 -3.74 -12.41
CA ARG A 9 3.07 -2.75 -12.03
C ARG A 9 2.47 -1.35 -11.92
N GLU A 10 1.72 -0.94 -12.93
CA GLU A 10 1.10 0.38 -12.95
C GLU A 10 0.04 0.53 -11.86
N HIS A 11 -0.72 -0.53 -11.59
CA HIS A 11 -1.71 -0.51 -10.54
C HIS A 11 -1.07 -0.31 -9.16
N VAL A 12 0.02 -1.01 -8.87
CA VAL A 12 0.75 -0.85 -7.62
C VAL A 12 1.33 0.56 -7.51
N ARG A 13 1.87 1.09 -8.61
CA ARG A 13 2.43 2.45 -8.63
C ARG A 13 1.37 3.50 -8.35
N SER A 14 0.19 3.35 -8.92
CA SER A 14 -0.92 4.29 -8.74
C SER A 14 -1.68 4.09 -7.44
N ASN A 15 -1.54 2.92 -6.82
CA ASN A 15 -2.24 2.56 -5.58
C ASN A 15 -1.26 1.99 -4.56
N PRO A 16 -0.34 2.82 -4.05
CA PRO A 16 0.68 2.33 -3.11
C PRO A 16 0.04 1.77 -1.84
N GLY A 17 0.49 0.59 -1.44
CA GLY A 17 -0.08 -0.09 -0.28
C GLY A 17 -1.23 -1.01 -0.61
N VAL A 18 -1.54 -1.20 -1.90
CA VAL A 18 -2.58 -2.15 -2.32
C VAL A 18 -2.24 -3.55 -1.81
N HIS A 19 -3.24 -4.26 -1.24
CA HIS A 19 -3.02 -5.65 -0.82
C HIS A 19 -3.45 -6.62 -1.93
N PHE A 20 -3.03 -7.88 -1.79
CA PHE A 20 -3.17 -8.88 -2.83
C PHE A 20 -4.61 -9.06 -3.34
N ASN A 21 -5.56 -9.22 -2.43
CA ASN A 21 -6.95 -9.46 -2.83
C ASN A 21 -7.57 -8.24 -3.52
N GLU A 22 -7.21 -7.05 -3.08
CA GLU A 22 -7.67 -5.81 -3.69
C GLU A 22 -7.13 -5.68 -5.11
N LEU A 23 -5.84 -5.91 -5.30
CA LEU A 23 -5.21 -5.86 -6.62
C LEU A 23 -5.85 -6.86 -7.58
N LYS A 24 -6.03 -8.10 -7.12
CA LYS A 24 -6.64 -9.16 -7.91
C LYS A 24 -8.06 -8.79 -8.35
N ARG A 25 -8.83 -8.24 -7.43
CA ARG A 25 -10.22 -7.85 -7.69
C ARG A 25 -10.31 -6.68 -8.66
N GLU A 26 -9.48 -5.65 -8.45
CA GLU A 26 -9.51 -4.45 -9.27
C GLU A 26 -9.03 -4.70 -10.70
N LEU A 27 -8.06 -5.58 -10.87
CA LEU A 27 -7.55 -5.95 -12.19
C LEU A 27 -8.32 -7.11 -12.83
N ASP A 28 -9.22 -7.74 -12.07
CA ASP A 28 -10.01 -8.88 -12.54
C ASP A 28 -9.12 -10.00 -13.13
N ILE A 29 -8.13 -10.41 -12.35
CA ILE A 29 -7.20 -11.47 -12.74
C ILE A 29 -7.27 -12.62 -11.76
N ALA A 30 -6.91 -13.82 -12.24
CA ALA A 30 -6.89 -15.03 -11.42
C ALA A 30 -5.79 -14.98 -10.36
N THR A 31 -6.00 -15.67 -9.25
CA THR A 31 -5.05 -15.73 -8.14
C THR A 31 -3.65 -16.16 -8.60
N GLY A 32 -3.57 -17.22 -9.38
CA GLY A 32 -2.27 -17.72 -9.88
C GLY A 32 -1.57 -16.72 -10.79
N GLN A 33 -2.32 -16.02 -11.61
CA GLN A 33 -1.81 -15.00 -12.49
C GLN A 33 -1.25 -13.80 -11.70
N ALA A 34 -1.99 -13.35 -10.69
CA ALA A 34 -1.54 -12.27 -9.83
C ALA A 34 -0.26 -12.66 -9.09
N GLN A 35 -0.22 -13.87 -8.50
CA GLN A 35 0.96 -14.37 -7.79
C GLN A 35 2.17 -14.44 -8.70
N TYR A 36 1.99 -14.93 -9.92
CA TYR A 36 3.07 -15.09 -10.90
C TYR A 36 3.70 -13.73 -11.25
N HIS A 37 2.88 -12.75 -11.60
CA HIS A 37 3.39 -11.43 -12.01
C HIS A 37 4.00 -10.65 -10.84
N LEU A 38 3.39 -10.72 -9.65
CA LEU A 38 3.93 -10.05 -8.47
C LEU A 38 5.29 -10.65 -8.07
N ARG A 39 5.43 -11.97 -8.18
CA ARG A 39 6.70 -12.63 -7.87
C ARG A 39 7.79 -12.21 -8.87
N ARG A 40 7.46 -12.15 -10.14
CA ARG A 40 8.41 -11.74 -11.16
C ARG A 40 8.85 -10.30 -10.99
N LEU A 41 7.92 -9.40 -10.71
CA LEU A 41 8.22 -7.99 -10.49
C LEU A 41 9.05 -7.79 -9.21
N GLY A 42 8.80 -8.58 -8.18
CA GLY A 42 9.60 -8.56 -6.97
C GLY A 42 11.03 -9.00 -7.20
N ARG A 43 11.23 -10.09 -8.00
CA ARG A 43 12.56 -10.58 -8.35
C ARG A 43 13.33 -9.61 -9.24
N ALA A 44 12.62 -8.88 -10.07
CA ALA A 44 13.25 -7.88 -10.94
C ALA A 44 13.60 -6.59 -10.19
N GLY A 45 13.22 -6.48 -8.91
CA GLY A 45 13.46 -5.27 -8.12
C GLY A 45 12.56 -4.11 -8.49
N THR A 46 11.45 -4.37 -9.16
CA THR A 46 10.49 -3.33 -9.57
C THR A 46 9.49 -3.02 -8.48
N LEU A 47 9.06 -4.05 -7.75
CA LEU A 47 8.11 -3.94 -6.64
C LEU A 47 8.70 -4.50 -5.37
N VAL A 48 8.23 -3.98 -4.24
CA VAL A 48 8.54 -4.51 -2.91
C VAL A 48 7.24 -4.84 -2.20
N SER A 49 7.27 -5.85 -1.36
CA SER A 49 6.12 -6.23 -0.54
C SER A 49 6.46 -6.12 0.93
N ASP A 50 5.45 -5.76 1.73
CA ASP A 50 5.56 -5.69 3.18
C ASP A 50 4.34 -6.34 3.80
N GLU A 51 4.55 -7.14 4.84
CA GLU A 51 3.45 -7.72 5.59
C GLU A 51 3.08 -6.77 6.73
N ILE A 52 1.88 -6.21 6.66
CA ILE A 52 1.40 -5.21 7.61
C ILE A 52 0.01 -5.60 8.08
N GLY A 53 -0.14 -5.82 9.38
CA GLY A 53 -1.43 -6.18 9.96
C GLY A 53 -1.99 -7.49 9.42
N GLY A 54 -1.15 -8.47 9.12
CA GLY A 54 -1.55 -9.77 8.64
C GLY A 54 -1.87 -9.84 7.16
N ARG A 55 -1.59 -8.78 6.41
CA ARG A 55 -1.81 -8.73 4.96
C ARG A 55 -0.54 -8.31 4.24
N THR A 56 -0.34 -8.83 3.04
CA THR A 56 0.78 -8.45 2.19
C THR A 56 0.38 -7.25 1.34
N HIS A 57 1.12 -6.17 1.47
CA HIS A 57 0.91 -4.93 0.73
C HIS A 57 2.06 -4.70 -0.24
N TYR A 58 1.76 -4.09 -1.37
CA TYR A 58 2.73 -3.92 -2.46
C TYR A 58 3.01 -2.44 -2.72
N PHE A 59 4.26 -2.14 -3.08
CA PHE A 59 4.74 -0.78 -3.33
C PHE A 59 5.75 -0.80 -4.45
N GLU A 60 5.91 0.33 -5.11
CA GLU A 60 7.01 0.53 -6.05
C GLU A 60 8.34 0.53 -5.28
N ASP A 61 9.32 -0.22 -5.77
CA ASP A 61 10.62 -0.33 -5.10
C ASP A 61 11.33 1.02 -5.06
N GLY A 62 11.86 1.36 -3.88
CA GLY A 62 12.61 2.60 -3.68
C GLY A 62 11.77 3.87 -3.57
N ALA A 63 10.45 3.80 -3.75
CA ALA A 63 9.60 4.98 -3.69
C ALA A 63 9.30 5.43 -2.25
N TYR A 64 9.27 4.48 -1.31
CA TYR A 64 8.87 4.74 0.07
C TYR A 64 9.78 4.02 1.04
N ASP A 65 10.03 4.64 2.21
CA ASP A 65 10.74 3.96 3.30
C ASP A 65 9.76 3.07 4.09
N ALA A 66 10.28 2.32 5.08
CA ALA A 66 9.47 1.37 5.83
C ALA A 66 8.32 2.05 6.59
N TRP A 67 8.56 3.25 7.12
CA TRP A 67 7.54 4.00 7.84
C TRP A 67 6.43 4.47 6.89
N GLU A 68 6.82 5.00 5.74
CA GLU A 68 5.88 5.47 4.73
C GLU A 68 5.02 4.32 4.21
N ARG A 69 5.63 3.15 3.97
CA ARG A 69 4.89 1.97 3.52
C ARG A 69 3.84 1.55 4.53
N ARG A 70 4.19 1.55 5.82
CA ARG A 70 3.26 1.20 6.87
C ARG A 70 2.12 2.21 6.96
N ALA A 71 2.42 3.49 6.90
CA ALA A 71 1.40 4.54 6.94
C ALA A 71 0.44 4.42 5.76
N LEU A 72 0.95 4.21 4.55
CA LEU A 72 0.13 4.05 3.36
C LEU A 72 -0.77 2.82 3.45
N ALA A 73 -0.24 1.69 3.92
CA ALA A 73 -1.03 0.47 4.07
C ALA A 73 -2.17 0.64 5.07
N LEU A 74 -1.89 1.28 6.21
CA LEU A 74 -2.91 1.53 7.24
C LEU A 74 -3.97 2.51 6.76
N CYS A 75 -3.59 3.53 6.02
CA CYS A 75 -4.53 4.52 5.49
C CYS A 75 -5.47 3.96 4.42
N ARG A 76 -5.13 2.82 3.84
CA ARG A 76 -6.02 2.15 2.88
C ARG A 76 -7.14 1.37 3.56
N ARG A 77 -7.03 1.11 4.85
CA ARG A 77 -8.12 0.49 5.60
C ARG A 77 -9.22 1.52 5.78
N GLU A 78 -10.43 1.16 5.39
CA GLU A 78 -11.57 2.08 5.35
C GLU A 78 -11.78 2.79 6.68
N THR A 79 -11.82 2.05 7.78
CA THR A 79 -12.04 2.61 9.11
C THR A 79 -10.95 3.62 9.50
N VAL A 80 -9.70 3.28 9.30
CA VAL A 80 -8.57 4.18 9.62
C VAL A 80 -8.63 5.42 8.75
N ARG A 81 -8.90 5.25 7.46
CA ARG A 81 -9.02 6.36 6.51
C ARG A 81 -10.13 7.33 6.92
N GLU A 82 -11.28 6.81 7.30
CA GLU A 82 -12.40 7.64 7.74
C GLU A 82 -12.05 8.47 8.97
N ILE A 83 -11.39 7.87 9.94
CA ILE A 83 -10.95 8.55 11.15
C ILE A 83 -9.94 9.66 10.81
N VAL A 84 -8.96 9.37 9.97
CA VAL A 84 -7.94 10.34 9.58
C VAL A 84 -8.58 11.52 8.84
N VAL A 85 -9.46 11.25 7.88
CA VAL A 85 -10.14 12.31 7.13
C VAL A 85 -10.99 13.17 8.04
N ALA A 86 -11.74 12.56 8.95
CA ALA A 86 -12.58 13.31 9.90
C ALA A 86 -11.75 14.21 10.79
N LEU A 87 -10.62 13.72 11.30
CA LEU A 87 -9.75 14.50 12.17
C LEU A 87 -9.10 15.67 11.42
N LEU A 88 -8.73 15.48 10.17
CA LEU A 88 -8.17 16.56 9.36
C LEU A 88 -9.23 17.61 8.99
N ASP A 89 -10.45 17.16 8.65
CA ASP A 89 -11.55 18.07 8.30
C ASP A 89 -12.00 18.91 9.49
N ASP A 90 -12.02 18.32 10.68
CA ASP A 90 -12.41 19.02 11.89
C ASP A 90 -11.32 19.95 12.43
N GLY A 91 -10.12 19.92 11.83
CA GLY A 91 -9.00 20.73 12.26
C GLY A 91 -8.40 20.32 13.60
N HIS A 92 -8.75 19.14 14.10
CA HIS A 92 -8.19 18.62 15.35
C HIS A 92 -6.74 18.16 15.17
N LEU A 93 -6.37 17.76 13.96
CA LEU A 93 -5.01 17.34 13.65
C LEU A 93 -4.51 18.06 12.40
N SER A 94 -3.29 18.58 12.47
CA SER A 94 -2.58 18.99 11.28
C SER A 94 -1.91 17.78 10.65
N ALA A 95 -1.52 17.89 9.38
CA ALA A 95 -0.78 16.83 8.72
C ALA A 95 0.54 16.54 9.45
N GLU A 96 1.16 17.58 10.01
CA GLU A 96 2.40 17.46 10.78
C GLU A 96 2.19 16.66 12.08
N THR A 97 1.12 16.97 12.81
CA THR A 97 0.77 16.24 14.04
C THR A 97 0.47 14.78 13.73
N LEU A 98 -0.26 14.51 12.66
CA LEU A 98 -0.58 13.15 12.23
C LEU A 98 0.68 12.38 11.90
N ALA A 99 1.62 12.99 11.18
CA ALA A 99 2.89 12.36 10.85
C ALA A 99 3.69 12.02 12.10
N SER A 100 3.69 12.90 13.09
CA SER A 100 4.36 12.68 14.38
C SER A 100 3.75 11.50 15.13
N ASP A 101 2.41 11.43 15.19
CA ASP A 101 1.70 10.35 15.88
C ASP A 101 1.95 9.00 15.19
N LEU A 102 1.96 8.97 13.87
CA LEU A 102 2.30 7.77 13.13
C LEU A 102 3.75 7.36 13.35
N GLY A 103 4.65 8.32 13.53
CA GLY A 103 6.05 8.05 13.88
C GLY A 103 6.18 7.39 15.24
N ILE A 104 5.38 7.82 16.23
CA ILE A 104 5.32 7.19 17.55
C ILE A 104 4.82 5.75 17.43
N ALA A 105 3.75 5.53 16.69
CA ALA A 105 3.22 4.20 16.45
C ALA A 105 4.25 3.29 15.80
N ARG A 106 5.05 3.82 14.88
CA ARG A 106 6.15 3.09 14.27
C ARG A 106 7.18 2.66 15.29
N SER A 107 7.50 3.54 16.23
CA SER A 107 8.50 3.27 17.27
C SER A 107 8.07 2.17 18.24
N THR A 108 6.78 2.02 18.48
CA THR A 108 6.24 1.03 19.42
C THR A 108 6.02 -0.34 18.81
N VAL A 109 6.14 -0.46 17.53
CA VAL A 109 5.97 -1.72 16.80
C VAL A 109 7.32 -2.36 16.54
#